data_530b7c87fc38aa5434aaf6ee4577af3d
#
_entry.id   530b7c87fc38aa5434aaf6ee4577af3d
#
_cell.length_a   1.000
_cell.length_b   1.000
_cell.length_c   1.000
_cell.angle_alpha   90.00
_cell.angle_beta   90.00
_cell.angle_gamma   90.00
#
_symmetry.space_group_name_H-M   'P 1'
#
loop_
_entity.id
_entity.type
_entity.pdbx_description
1 polymer ?
#
loop_
_entity_poly.entity_id
_entity_poly.type
_entity_poly.pdbx_seq_one_letter_code
_entity_poly.pdbx_strand_id
1 'polypeptide(L)'
;MKKALLALSFVLCATLAMAQYRNKDGNRIGITGGVSQTSLFNSNFVTKPGIGFNGGLSVRGNYYNNWSMIYGMQFFQNKFSIETTTSSLQKKESEFNIQGAQIRLLLSYNVVKNHVSFDFGPVLQINDKLKTANSDQNNTITGTNLKAVQLEEISKVNGNVYVGISAGNRRIRAIVHYQYGFTNLLNKLNSEEDLVLLNNNTKFKGNLGTISGQLLFNL
;
A
#
# COMPACT_ATOMS: atom_id res chain seq x y z
N MET A 1 -12.21 32.79 -2.69
CA MET A 1 -10.98 32.63 -3.43
C MET A 1 -10.44 31.18 -3.44
N LYS A 2 -10.31 30.47 -2.31
CA LYS A 2 -9.79 29.08 -2.28
C LYS A 2 -10.60 28.07 -3.11
N LYS A 3 -11.94 28.18 -3.12
CA LYS A 3 -12.82 27.30 -3.92
C LYS A 3 -12.69 27.52 -5.44
N ALA A 4 -12.47 28.79 -5.86
CA ALA A 4 -12.25 29.13 -7.26
C ALA A 4 -10.88 28.64 -7.76
N LEU A 5 -9.83 28.67 -6.91
CA LEU A 5 -8.51 28.13 -7.24
C LEU A 5 -8.55 26.61 -7.42
N LEU A 6 -9.29 25.90 -6.58
CA LEU A 6 -9.52 24.46 -6.66
C LEU A 6 -10.29 24.08 -7.94
N ALA A 7 -11.34 24.83 -8.28
CA ALA A 7 -12.09 24.61 -9.53
C ALA A 7 -11.21 24.88 -10.76
N LEU A 8 -10.38 25.94 -10.72
CA LEU A 8 -9.47 26.28 -11.82
C LEU A 8 -8.38 25.20 -12.02
N SER A 9 -7.82 24.66 -10.92
CA SER A 9 -6.86 23.56 -11.01
C SER A 9 -7.48 22.27 -11.58
N PHE A 10 -8.74 21.99 -11.22
CA PHE A 10 -9.47 20.83 -11.75
C PHE A 10 -9.76 20.97 -13.25
N VAL A 11 -10.15 22.17 -13.71
CA VAL A 11 -10.38 22.49 -15.14
C VAL A 11 -9.06 22.41 -15.90
N LEU A 12 -7.94 22.91 -15.35
CA LEU A 12 -6.62 22.84 -15.97
C LEU A 12 -6.14 21.39 -16.13
N CYS A 13 -6.34 20.54 -15.14
CA CYS A 13 -6.04 19.11 -15.21
C CYS A 13 -6.92 18.40 -16.26
N ALA A 14 -8.20 18.75 -16.36
CA ALA A 14 -9.11 18.17 -17.35
C ALA A 14 -8.73 18.56 -18.79
N THR A 15 -8.30 19.80 -19.03
CA THR A 15 -7.86 20.24 -20.37
C THR A 15 -6.55 19.60 -20.80
N LEU A 16 -5.61 19.37 -19.87
CA LEU A 16 -4.37 18.64 -20.14
C LEU A 16 -4.63 17.16 -20.49
N ALA A 17 -5.64 16.54 -19.87
CA ALA A 17 -6.05 15.18 -20.18
C ALA A 17 -6.64 15.05 -21.62
N MET A 18 -7.34 16.06 -22.11
CA MET A 18 -7.91 16.07 -23.47
C MET A 18 -6.86 16.28 -24.55
N ALA A 19 -5.75 16.96 -24.26
CA ALA A 19 -4.66 17.20 -25.24
C ALA A 19 -3.90 15.92 -25.65
N GLN A 20 -3.97 14.86 -24.84
CA GLN A 20 -3.27 13.59 -25.10
C GLN A 20 -4.03 12.64 -26.05
N TYR A 21 -5.26 12.97 -26.43
CA TYR A 21 -6.11 12.09 -27.23
C TYR A 21 -5.65 11.91 -28.70
N ARG A 22 -4.67 12.68 -29.15
CA ARG A 22 -4.28 12.76 -30.56
C ARG A 22 -3.22 11.72 -31.01
N ASN A 23 -2.53 11.05 -30.08
CA ASN A 23 -1.54 10.01 -30.42
C ASN A 23 -2.03 8.62 -30.04
N LYS A 24 -2.22 7.75 -31.02
CA LYS A 24 -2.68 6.36 -30.83
C LYS A 24 -1.81 5.50 -29.91
N ASP A 25 -0.56 5.91 -29.66
CA ASP A 25 0.41 5.23 -28.78
C ASP A 25 1.04 6.17 -27.73
N GLY A 26 0.37 7.28 -27.40
CA GLY A 26 0.83 8.27 -26.41
C GLY A 26 0.73 7.78 -24.95
N ASN A 27 1.29 8.58 -24.06
CA ASN A 27 1.18 8.38 -22.62
C ASN A 27 -0.29 8.37 -22.20
N ARG A 28 -0.64 7.48 -21.26
CA ARG A 28 -1.99 7.37 -20.73
C ARG A 28 -1.97 7.71 -19.25
N ILE A 29 -2.82 8.63 -18.86
CA ILE A 29 -3.09 8.96 -17.48
C ILE A 29 -4.35 8.20 -17.07
N GLY A 30 -4.34 7.57 -15.91
CA GLY A 30 -5.49 6.84 -15.41
C GLY A 30 -5.67 6.97 -13.92
N ILE A 31 -6.89 6.74 -13.50
CA ILE A 31 -7.31 6.69 -12.09
C ILE A 31 -7.48 5.23 -11.71
N THR A 32 -6.89 4.82 -10.59
CA THR A 32 -7.01 3.45 -10.07
C THR A 32 -7.77 3.45 -8.76
N GLY A 33 -8.53 2.38 -8.54
CA GLY A 33 -9.15 2.08 -7.26
C GLY A 33 -9.32 0.59 -7.07
N GLY A 34 -9.20 0.12 -5.84
CA GLY A 34 -9.32 -1.30 -5.57
C GLY A 34 -9.27 -1.68 -4.10
N VAL A 35 -9.32 -3.00 -3.90
CA VAL A 35 -9.25 -3.64 -2.59
C VAL A 35 -7.92 -4.35 -2.43
N SER A 36 -7.46 -4.46 -1.20
CA SER A 36 -6.23 -5.17 -0.86
C SER A 36 -6.43 -6.07 0.34
N GLN A 37 -5.69 -7.16 0.39
CA GLN A 37 -5.53 -7.98 1.59
C GLN A 37 -4.07 -7.89 2.00
N THR A 38 -3.84 -7.47 3.26
CA THR A 38 -2.50 -7.26 3.79
C THR A 38 -2.22 -8.20 4.93
N SER A 39 -1.05 -8.82 4.90
CA SER A 39 -0.51 -9.68 5.95
C SER A 39 0.77 -9.06 6.50
N LEU A 40 0.93 -9.11 7.82
CA LEU A 40 2.19 -8.78 8.48
C LEU A 40 2.97 -10.07 8.71
N PHE A 41 4.07 -10.27 7.99
CA PHE A 41 5.00 -11.37 8.23
C PHE A 41 5.96 -10.97 9.34
N ASN A 42 5.88 -11.63 10.46
CA ASN A 42 6.71 -11.36 11.63
C ASN A 42 6.99 -12.66 12.39
N SER A 43 7.98 -12.61 13.29
CA SER A 43 8.35 -13.74 14.16
C SER A 43 7.93 -13.55 15.62
N ASN A 44 7.36 -12.40 15.95
CA ASN A 44 7.11 -12.00 17.34
C ASN A 44 5.65 -12.20 17.77
N PHE A 45 4.70 -12.09 16.81
CA PHE A 45 3.27 -12.02 17.10
C PHE A 45 2.47 -12.99 16.23
N VAL A 46 1.34 -13.46 16.74
CA VAL A 46 0.33 -14.16 15.94
C VAL A 46 -0.50 -13.11 15.20
N THR A 47 -0.46 -13.15 13.87
CA THR A 47 -1.12 -12.15 13.01
C THR A 47 -2.11 -12.80 12.06
N LYS A 48 -3.15 -12.04 11.68
CA LYS A 48 -4.09 -12.42 10.61
C LYS A 48 -4.17 -11.33 9.56
N PRO A 49 -4.35 -11.71 8.29
CA PRO A 49 -4.53 -10.75 7.20
C PRO A 49 -5.82 -9.95 7.38
N GLY A 50 -5.80 -8.68 6.96
CA GLY A 50 -6.96 -7.80 6.96
C GLY A 50 -7.21 -7.20 5.58
N ILE A 51 -8.42 -6.70 5.36
CA ILE A 51 -8.85 -6.09 4.10
C ILE A 51 -8.65 -4.59 4.19
N GLY A 52 -8.09 -4.02 3.12
CA GLY A 52 -7.87 -2.60 2.95
C GLY A 52 -8.31 -2.11 1.58
N PHE A 53 -8.07 -0.82 1.34
CA PHE A 53 -8.40 -0.14 0.09
C PHE A 53 -7.19 0.64 -0.41
N ASN A 54 -7.13 0.82 -1.73
CA ASN A 54 -6.12 1.65 -2.34
C ASN A 54 -6.70 2.37 -3.57
N GLY A 55 -6.13 3.52 -3.89
CA GLY A 55 -6.56 4.30 -5.04
C GLY A 55 -5.63 5.45 -5.32
N GLY A 56 -5.57 5.87 -6.59
CA GLY A 56 -4.69 6.95 -6.98
C GLY A 56 -4.58 7.13 -8.48
N LEU A 57 -3.49 7.72 -8.89
CA LEU A 57 -3.21 8.07 -10.26
C LEU A 57 -2.05 7.24 -10.81
N SER A 58 -2.11 6.91 -12.08
CA SER A 58 -0.99 6.29 -12.79
C SER A 58 -0.83 6.89 -14.19
N VAL A 59 0.42 6.95 -14.62
CA VAL A 59 0.79 7.36 -15.98
C VAL A 59 1.55 6.21 -16.60
N ARG A 60 1.05 5.69 -17.71
CA ARG A 60 1.74 4.68 -18.51
C ARG A 60 2.34 5.34 -19.75
N GLY A 61 3.65 5.29 -19.88
CA GLY A 61 4.39 5.71 -21.06
C GLY A 61 4.91 4.52 -21.86
N ASN A 62 4.68 4.47 -23.16
CA ASN A 62 5.29 3.48 -24.02
C ASN A 62 6.76 3.85 -24.25
N TYR A 63 7.67 2.89 -24.05
CA TYR A 63 9.10 3.14 -24.15
C TYR A 63 9.71 2.59 -25.44
N TYR A 64 9.67 1.27 -25.61
CA TYR A 64 10.26 0.61 -26.78
C TYR A 64 9.57 -0.74 -27.02
N ASN A 65 9.13 -0.98 -28.24
CA ASN A 65 8.45 -2.22 -28.65
C ASN A 65 7.28 -2.58 -27.70
N ASN A 66 7.43 -3.69 -26.94
CA ASN A 66 6.43 -4.18 -26.00
C ASN A 66 6.65 -3.65 -24.58
N TRP A 67 7.64 -2.77 -24.36
CA TRP A 67 7.94 -2.24 -23.05
C TRP A 67 7.27 -0.91 -22.80
N SER A 68 6.72 -0.75 -21.61
CA SER A 68 6.16 0.50 -21.09
C SER A 68 6.71 0.77 -19.70
N MET A 69 6.71 2.03 -19.29
CA MET A 69 6.97 2.43 -17.91
C MET A 69 5.68 2.94 -17.29
N ILE A 70 5.46 2.59 -16.01
CA ILE A 70 4.32 3.04 -15.24
C ILE A 70 4.82 3.84 -14.05
N TYR A 71 4.39 5.09 -13.97
CA TYR A 71 4.53 5.94 -12.78
C TYR A 71 3.19 5.96 -12.08
N GLY A 72 3.16 5.70 -10.78
CA GLY A 72 1.93 5.71 -10.02
C GLY A 72 2.11 6.39 -8.68
N MET A 73 1.10 7.13 -8.26
CA MET A 73 0.96 7.63 -6.91
C MET A 73 -0.38 7.15 -6.37
N GLN A 74 -0.36 6.45 -5.25
CA GLN A 74 -1.57 5.89 -4.66
C GLN A 74 -1.61 6.17 -3.16
N PHE A 75 -2.81 6.42 -2.66
CA PHE A 75 -3.12 6.35 -1.24
C PHE A 75 -3.61 4.95 -0.91
N PHE A 76 -3.30 4.49 0.28
CA PHE A 76 -3.73 3.19 0.76
C PHE A 76 -4.15 3.27 2.22
N GLN A 77 -5.05 2.36 2.57
CA GLN A 77 -5.41 2.01 3.93
C GLN A 77 -5.36 0.49 4.02
N ASN A 78 -4.37 -0.03 4.70
CA ASN A 78 -4.17 -1.45 4.91
C ASN A 78 -4.51 -1.82 6.35
N LYS A 79 -5.06 -3.02 6.52
CA LYS A 79 -5.42 -3.56 7.82
C LYS A 79 -4.81 -4.94 8.01
N PHE A 80 -4.53 -5.29 9.26
CA PHE A 80 -4.19 -6.63 9.71
C PHE A 80 -4.53 -6.73 11.19
N SER A 81 -4.67 -7.95 11.71
CA SER A 81 -4.94 -8.16 13.14
C SER A 81 -3.76 -8.81 13.82
N ILE A 82 -3.57 -8.47 15.08
CA ILE A 82 -2.62 -9.12 16.00
C ILE A 82 -3.41 -9.71 17.16
N GLU A 83 -3.07 -10.92 17.58
CA GLU A 83 -3.68 -11.54 18.76
C GLU A 83 -3.24 -10.79 20.02
N THR A 84 -4.22 -10.33 20.79
CA THR A 84 -4.04 -9.61 22.05
C THR A 84 -4.80 -10.32 23.18
N THR A 85 -4.40 -10.05 24.41
CA THR A 85 -5.08 -10.51 25.62
C THR A 85 -5.70 -9.31 26.31
N THR A 86 -6.99 -9.37 26.58
CA THR A 86 -7.72 -8.33 27.29
C THR A 86 -7.38 -8.36 28.79
N SER A 87 -7.79 -7.32 29.53
CA SER A 87 -7.66 -7.27 30.99
C SER A 87 -8.38 -8.44 31.69
N SER A 88 -9.38 -9.04 31.06
CA SER A 88 -10.10 -10.24 31.54
C SER A 88 -9.40 -11.55 31.13
N LEU A 89 -8.15 -11.50 30.69
CA LEU A 89 -7.35 -12.64 30.23
C LEU A 89 -7.96 -13.41 29.03
N GLN A 90 -8.86 -12.80 28.30
CA GLN A 90 -9.45 -13.38 27.10
C GLN A 90 -8.63 -13.02 25.87
N LYS A 91 -8.38 -13.98 24.99
CA LYS A 91 -7.75 -13.76 23.70
C LYS A 91 -8.70 -13.03 22.77
N LYS A 92 -8.22 -11.99 22.12
CA LYS A 92 -8.95 -11.18 21.16
C LYS A 92 -8.04 -10.81 19.98
N GLU A 93 -8.60 -10.74 18.80
CA GLU A 93 -7.93 -10.18 17.62
C GLU A 93 -8.14 -8.67 17.62
N SER A 94 -7.06 -7.91 17.81
CA SER A 94 -7.10 -6.46 17.71
C SER A 94 -6.70 -6.04 16.30
N GLU A 95 -7.57 -5.27 15.63
CA GLU A 95 -7.31 -4.75 14.28
C GLU A 95 -6.36 -3.56 14.35
N PHE A 96 -5.35 -3.61 13.50
CA PHE A 96 -4.41 -2.53 13.27
C PHE A 96 -4.60 -1.97 11.87
N ASN A 97 -4.61 -0.66 11.77
CA ASN A 97 -4.78 0.09 10.53
C ASN A 97 -3.55 0.95 10.24
N ILE A 98 -3.02 0.82 9.04
CA ILE A 98 -1.93 1.64 8.51
C ILE A 98 -2.41 2.37 7.26
N GLN A 99 -2.20 3.68 7.24
CA GLN A 99 -2.54 4.55 6.11
C GLN A 99 -1.27 5.19 5.57
N GLY A 100 -1.30 5.58 4.30
CA GLY A 100 -0.17 6.25 3.71
C GLY A 100 -0.29 6.48 2.22
N ALA A 101 0.84 6.83 1.62
CA ALA A 101 0.98 7.02 0.18
C ALA A 101 2.08 6.13 -0.37
N GLN A 102 1.94 5.74 -1.63
CA GLN A 102 2.93 4.95 -2.36
C GLN A 102 3.28 5.64 -3.67
N ILE A 103 4.57 5.63 -3.99
CA ILE A 103 5.09 6.02 -5.29
C ILE A 103 5.60 4.74 -5.97
N ARG A 104 5.10 4.47 -7.17
CA ARG A 104 5.42 3.27 -7.97
C ARG A 104 6.20 3.65 -9.20
N LEU A 105 7.25 2.91 -9.47
CA LEU A 105 8.01 2.99 -10.71
C LEU A 105 8.12 1.57 -11.27
N LEU A 106 7.27 1.25 -12.25
CA LEU A 106 7.17 -0.11 -12.75
C LEU A 106 7.59 -0.19 -14.20
N LEU A 107 8.29 -1.26 -14.54
CA LEU A 107 8.44 -1.73 -15.90
C LEU A 107 7.25 -2.62 -16.25
N SER A 108 6.76 -2.49 -17.45
CA SER A 108 5.59 -3.20 -17.94
C SER A 108 5.89 -3.83 -19.29
N TYR A 109 5.80 -5.15 -19.37
CA TYR A 109 5.93 -5.89 -20.60
C TYR A 109 4.57 -6.28 -21.15
N ASN A 110 4.24 -5.80 -22.35
CA ASN A 110 2.97 -6.11 -23.02
C ASN A 110 3.05 -7.51 -23.67
N VAL A 111 2.48 -8.50 -23.02
CA VAL A 111 2.36 -9.88 -23.55
C VAL A 111 1.40 -9.89 -24.74
N VAL A 112 0.27 -9.21 -24.61
CA VAL A 112 -0.66 -8.93 -25.70
C VAL A 112 -0.82 -7.43 -25.80
N LYS A 113 -0.36 -6.84 -26.92
CA LYS A 113 -0.32 -5.39 -27.13
C LYS A 113 -1.67 -4.75 -26.80
N ASN A 114 -1.65 -3.77 -25.90
CA ASN A 114 -2.82 -3.04 -25.39
C ASN A 114 -3.87 -3.84 -24.61
N HIS A 115 -3.67 -5.15 -24.36
CA HIS A 115 -4.64 -5.98 -23.65
C HIS A 115 -4.07 -6.59 -22.37
N VAL A 116 -2.92 -7.25 -22.43
CA VAL A 116 -2.35 -7.94 -21.28
C VAL A 116 -0.91 -7.50 -21.09
N SER A 117 -0.56 -7.11 -19.86
CA SER A 117 0.83 -6.81 -19.50
C SER A 117 1.19 -7.43 -18.17
N PHE A 118 2.49 -7.70 -18.04
CA PHE A 118 3.15 -8.08 -16.80
C PHE A 118 3.92 -6.87 -16.28
N ASP A 119 3.65 -6.46 -15.06
CA ASP A 119 4.14 -5.21 -14.48
C ASP A 119 4.99 -5.55 -13.25
N PHE A 120 6.21 -5.00 -13.12
CA PHE A 120 7.08 -5.22 -11.97
C PHE A 120 7.98 -4.02 -11.70
N GLY A 121 8.39 -3.84 -10.45
CA GLY A 121 9.29 -2.75 -10.10
C GLY A 121 9.26 -2.36 -8.62
N PRO A 122 10.05 -1.36 -8.26
CA PRO A 122 10.10 -0.83 -6.91
C PRO A 122 8.89 0.05 -6.58
N VAL A 123 8.54 0.05 -5.29
CA VAL A 123 7.54 0.92 -4.69
C VAL A 123 8.11 1.53 -3.44
N LEU A 124 8.08 2.85 -3.37
CA LEU A 124 8.37 3.60 -2.15
C LEU A 124 7.06 3.84 -1.41
N GLN A 125 7.00 3.42 -0.15
CA GLN A 125 5.82 3.55 0.70
C GLN A 125 6.11 4.49 1.85
N ILE A 126 5.24 5.48 2.03
CA ILE A 126 5.28 6.45 3.13
C ILE A 126 4.09 6.16 4.04
N ASN A 127 4.37 5.87 5.30
CA ASN A 127 3.38 5.45 6.28
C ASN A 127 3.06 6.57 7.27
N ASP A 128 1.80 6.63 7.70
CA ASP A 128 1.39 7.24 8.96
C ASP A 128 1.68 6.26 10.12
N LYS A 129 1.32 6.62 11.33
CA LYS A 129 1.39 5.75 12.50
C LYS A 129 0.46 4.55 12.35
N LEU A 130 0.83 3.45 12.98
CA LEU A 130 -0.05 2.30 13.12
C LEU A 130 -1.14 2.63 14.14
N LYS A 131 -2.40 2.45 13.80
CA LYS A 131 -3.55 2.79 14.68
C LYS A 131 -4.35 1.55 15.01
N THR A 132 -4.74 1.42 16.26
CA THR A 132 -5.72 0.42 16.72
C THR A 132 -6.94 1.10 17.31
N ALA A 133 -8.05 0.36 17.49
CA ALA A 133 -9.25 0.90 18.12
C ALA A 133 -8.97 1.32 19.58
N ASN A 134 -9.60 2.42 20.01
CA ASN A 134 -9.39 2.94 21.37
C ASN A 134 -9.68 1.90 22.46
N SER A 135 -10.65 1.01 22.23
CA SER A 135 -10.99 -0.11 23.12
C SER A 135 -9.86 -1.14 23.28
N ASP A 136 -8.97 -1.23 22.31
CA ASP A 136 -7.93 -2.26 22.22
C ASP A 136 -6.54 -1.75 22.57
N GLN A 137 -6.36 -0.44 22.73
CA GLN A 137 -5.07 0.19 23.00
C GLN A 137 -4.36 -0.35 24.24
N ASN A 138 -5.13 -0.70 25.29
CA ASN A 138 -4.61 -1.22 26.54
C ASN A 138 -4.49 -2.75 26.58
N ASN A 139 -4.95 -3.46 25.53
CA ASN A 139 -4.78 -4.90 25.45
C ASN A 139 -3.29 -5.25 25.34
N THR A 140 -2.89 -6.33 26.00
CA THR A 140 -1.51 -6.83 25.93
C THR A 140 -1.36 -7.75 24.72
N ILE A 141 -0.30 -7.58 23.95
CA ILE A 141 -0.01 -8.47 22.81
C ILE A 141 0.36 -9.85 23.34
N THR A 142 -0.34 -10.87 22.86
CA THR A 142 -0.18 -12.25 23.35
C THR A 142 1.26 -12.71 23.19
N GLY A 143 1.83 -13.24 24.27
CA GLY A 143 3.21 -13.72 24.31
C GLY A 143 4.26 -12.65 24.64
N THR A 144 3.84 -11.41 24.93
CA THR A 144 4.73 -10.30 25.31
C THR A 144 4.15 -9.53 26.50
N ASN A 145 4.89 -8.54 26.98
CA ASN A 145 4.40 -7.55 27.98
C ASN A 145 4.05 -6.21 27.32
N LEU A 146 3.93 -6.17 25.99
CA LEU A 146 3.63 -4.96 25.23
C LEU A 146 2.14 -4.68 25.17
N LYS A 147 1.76 -3.43 25.32
CA LYS A 147 0.40 -2.96 25.01
C LYS A 147 0.27 -2.66 23.51
N ALA A 148 -0.93 -2.84 22.96
CA ALA A 148 -1.21 -2.59 21.55
C ALA A 148 -0.84 -1.16 21.12
N VAL A 149 -1.09 -0.14 21.95
CA VAL A 149 -0.71 1.25 21.68
C VAL A 149 0.79 1.46 21.50
N GLN A 150 1.64 0.65 22.09
CA GLN A 150 3.09 0.78 22.00
C GLN A 150 3.66 0.37 20.63
N LEU A 151 2.86 -0.27 19.76
CA LEU A 151 3.25 -0.58 18.39
C LEU A 151 2.97 0.57 17.39
N GLU A 152 2.46 1.71 17.82
CA GLU A 152 2.04 2.79 16.90
C GLU A 152 3.20 3.39 16.09
N GLU A 153 4.40 3.45 16.68
CA GLU A 153 5.56 4.11 16.08
C GLU A 153 6.32 3.17 15.11
N ILE A 154 5.81 3.04 13.89
CA ILE A 154 6.41 2.26 12.81
C ILE A 154 7.38 3.08 11.95
N SER A 155 8.13 2.39 11.09
CA SER A 155 9.00 3.02 10.08
C SER A 155 8.17 3.85 9.11
N LYS A 156 8.49 5.15 8.99
CA LYS A 156 7.76 6.09 8.11
C LYS A 156 7.96 5.81 6.63
N VAL A 157 9.11 5.26 6.25
CA VAL A 157 9.44 4.99 4.85
C VAL A 157 9.83 3.53 4.70
N ASN A 158 9.20 2.86 3.74
CA ASN A 158 9.45 1.46 3.42
C ASN A 158 9.66 1.26 1.92
N GLY A 159 10.59 0.37 1.58
CA GLY A 159 10.80 -0.11 0.23
C GLY A 159 10.06 -1.42 -0.01
N ASN A 160 9.37 -1.52 -1.15
CA ASN A 160 8.65 -2.73 -1.53
C ASN A 160 8.98 -3.12 -2.97
N VAL A 161 8.81 -4.39 -3.30
CA VAL A 161 8.82 -4.92 -4.66
C VAL A 161 7.39 -5.23 -5.07
N TYR A 162 7.05 -4.85 -6.29
CA TYR A 162 5.75 -5.06 -6.91
C TYR A 162 5.87 -6.03 -8.07
N VAL A 163 4.94 -6.98 -8.16
CA VAL A 163 4.77 -7.89 -9.30
C VAL A 163 3.27 -8.02 -9.57
N GLY A 164 2.84 -7.80 -10.82
CA GLY A 164 1.42 -7.86 -11.15
C GLY A 164 1.14 -8.13 -12.61
N ILE A 165 -0.11 -8.43 -12.87
CA ILE A 165 -0.67 -8.61 -14.20
C ILE A 165 -1.79 -7.61 -14.38
N SER A 166 -1.83 -6.94 -15.53
CA SER A 166 -2.95 -6.11 -15.90
C SER A 166 -3.57 -6.57 -17.21
N ALA A 167 -4.90 -6.65 -17.24
CA ALA A 167 -5.65 -7.09 -18.41
C ALA A 167 -6.83 -6.15 -18.68
N GLY A 168 -7.15 -5.93 -19.95
CA GLY A 168 -8.27 -5.07 -20.35
C GLY A 168 -8.08 -4.44 -21.72
N ASN A 169 -8.67 -3.29 -21.88
CA ASN A 169 -8.55 -2.50 -23.10
C ASN A 169 -7.82 -1.16 -22.85
N ARG A 170 -7.86 -0.25 -23.80
CA ARG A 170 -7.19 1.06 -23.67
C ARG A 170 -7.83 1.96 -22.60
N ARG A 171 -9.13 1.81 -22.30
CA ARG A 171 -9.87 2.67 -21.36
C ARG A 171 -9.95 2.06 -19.96
N ILE A 172 -10.23 0.74 -19.90
CA ILE A 172 -10.48 0.05 -18.62
C ILE A 172 -9.56 -1.16 -18.55
N ARG A 173 -8.86 -1.30 -17.42
CA ARG A 173 -7.99 -2.45 -17.13
C ARG A 173 -8.24 -2.96 -15.72
N ALA A 174 -8.32 -4.26 -15.57
CA ALA A 174 -8.23 -4.93 -14.28
C ALA A 174 -6.74 -5.20 -13.98
N ILE A 175 -6.33 -5.00 -12.74
CA ILE A 175 -4.96 -5.20 -12.27
C ILE A 175 -5.03 -6.11 -11.04
N VAL A 176 -4.25 -7.18 -11.05
CA VAL A 176 -4.00 -8.01 -9.85
C VAL A 176 -2.51 -7.99 -9.60
N HIS A 177 -2.10 -7.68 -8.36
CA HIS A 177 -0.69 -7.60 -8.03
C HIS A 177 -0.40 -8.09 -6.61
N TYR A 178 0.82 -8.51 -6.42
CA TYR A 178 1.42 -8.77 -5.13
C TYR A 178 2.54 -7.76 -4.87
N GLN A 179 2.57 -7.23 -3.66
CA GLN A 179 3.59 -6.31 -3.20
C GLN A 179 4.21 -6.86 -1.92
N TYR A 180 5.54 -6.93 -1.87
CA TYR A 180 6.29 -7.39 -0.70
C TYR A 180 7.23 -6.30 -0.21
N GLY A 181 7.09 -5.93 1.06
CA GLY A 181 7.98 -5.00 1.76
C GLY A 181 9.27 -5.72 2.18
N PHE A 182 10.39 -5.37 1.57
CA PHE A 182 11.68 -5.93 1.95
C PHE A 182 12.34 -5.18 3.11
N THR A 183 11.83 -4.00 3.48
CA THR A 183 12.27 -3.25 4.64
C THR A 183 11.41 -3.58 5.86
N ASN A 184 12.02 -3.60 7.03
CA ASN A 184 11.32 -3.89 8.28
C ASN A 184 10.42 -2.72 8.71
N LEU A 185 9.10 -2.93 8.66
CA LEU A 185 8.09 -1.95 9.09
C LEU A 185 8.23 -1.56 10.56
N LEU A 186 8.57 -2.54 11.41
CA LEU A 186 8.66 -2.38 12.86
C LEU A 186 10.05 -1.92 13.33
N ASN A 187 10.96 -1.57 12.41
CA ASN A 187 12.34 -1.26 12.75
C ASN A 187 12.49 -0.08 13.72
N LYS A 188 11.58 0.89 13.68
CA LYS A 188 11.61 2.05 14.57
C LYS A 188 11.45 1.66 16.05
N LEU A 189 10.66 0.62 16.34
CA LEU A 189 10.48 0.11 17.70
C LEU A 189 11.78 -0.45 18.31
N ASN A 190 12.73 -0.86 17.49
CA ASN A 190 14.04 -1.35 17.96
C ASN A 190 14.95 -0.24 18.50
N SER A 191 14.60 1.02 18.27
CA SER A 191 15.36 2.17 18.81
C SER A 191 14.99 2.49 20.26
N GLU A 192 13.96 1.86 20.79
CA GLU A 192 13.47 2.04 22.16
C GLU A 192 13.77 0.76 22.96
N GLU A 193 14.82 0.80 23.79
CA GLU A 193 15.28 -0.35 24.56
C GLU A 193 14.19 -0.93 25.47
N ASP A 194 13.37 -0.08 26.07
CA ASP A 194 12.25 -0.49 26.92
C ASP A 194 11.24 -1.35 26.16
N LEU A 195 10.94 -1.04 24.89
CA LEU A 195 10.03 -1.84 24.08
C LEU A 195 10.64 -3.21 23.73
N VAL A 196 11.94 -3.24 23.46
CA VAL A 196 12.65 -4.51 23.21
C VAL A 196 12.64 -5.40 24.43
N LEU A 197 12.83 -4.84 25.63
CA LEU A 197 12.72 -5.58 26.92
C LEU A 197 11.30 -6.15 27.10
N LEU A 198 10.26 -5.35 26.87
CA LEU A 198 8.87 -5.79 26.94
C LEU A 198 8.53 -6.87 25.89
N ASN A 199 9.27 -6.93 24.79
CA ASN A 199 9.18 -7.97 23.78
C ASN A 199 10.13 -9.16 24.05
N ASN A 200 10.30 -9.52 25.30
CA ASN A 200 11.17 -10.63 25.74
C ASN A 200 12.62 -10.49 25.25
N ASN A 201 13.15 -9.28 25.24
CA ASN A 201 14.49 -8.94 24.74
C ASN A 201 14.73 -9.38 23.28
N THR A 202 13.65 -9.43 22.47
CA THR A 202 13.70 -9.84 21.07
C THR A 202 13.44 -8.64 20.16
N LYS A 203 14.28 -8.46 19.14
CA LYS A 203 14.12 -7.39 18.15
C LYS A 203 12.83 -7.58 17.33
N PHE A 204 12.15 -6.46 17.07
CA PHE A 204 10.99 -6.43 16.20
C PHE A 204 11.37 -6.64 14.73
N LYS A 205 10.72 -7.57 14.08
CA LYS A 205 10.84 -7.82 12.64
C LYS A 205 9.43 -7.93 12.06
N GLY A 206 9.14 -7.15 11.04
CA GLY A 206 7.84 -7.18 10.38
C GLY A 206 7.92 -6.68 8.95
N ASN A 207 7.50 -7.52 8.02
CA ASN A 207 7.43 -7.21 6.59
C ASN A 207 5.98 -7.30 6.13
N LEU A 208 5.53 -6.34 5.33
CA LEU A 208 4.18 -6.38 4.78
C LEU A 208 4.14 -7.16 3.48
N GLY A 209 3.16 -8.06 3.34
CA GLY A 209 2.78 -8.66 2.07
C GLY A 209 1.36 -8.23 1.74
N THR A 210 1.13 -7.71 0.54
CA THR A 210 -0.18 -7.21 0.13
C THR A 210 -0.55 -7.77 -1.24
N ILE A 211 -1.68 -8.48 -1.32
CA ILE A 211 -2.34 -8.83 -2.58
C ILE A 211 -3.41 -7.79 -2.83
N SER A 212 -3.52 -7.30 -4.06
CA SER A 212 -4.51 -6.28 -4.40
C SER A 212 -5.14 -6.52 -5.77
N GLY A 213 -6.45 -6.29 -5.84
CA GLY A 213 -7.22 -6.20 -7.08
C GLY A 213 -7.68 -4.77 -7.31
N GLN A 214 -7.40 -4.21 -8.49
CA GLN A 214 -7.70 -2.83 -8.84
C GLN A 214 -8.36 -2.73 -10.20
N LEU A 215 -9.16 -1.69 -10.38
CA LEU A 215 -9.61 -1.22 -11.69
C LEU A 215 -8.89 0.09 -12.02
N LEU A 216 -8.40 0.18 -13.25
CA LEU A 216 -7.77 1.36 -13.83
C LEU A 216 -8.68 1.90 -14.94
N PHE A 217 -9.02 3.17 -14.84
CA PHE A 217 -9.73 3.92 -15.88
C PHE A 217 -8.75 4.93 -16.48
N ASN A 218 -8.39 4.74 -17.76
CA ASN A 218 -7.56 5.68 -18.50
C ASN A 218 -8.45 6.80 -19.05
N LEU A 219 -7.99 8.01 -18.89
CA LEU A 219 -8.63 9.25 -19.33
C LEU A 219 -8.32 9.54 -20.81
#